data_791f7c348c78ef4144aed4bb782f4131
#
_entry.id   791f7c348c78ef4144aed4bb782f4131
#
_cell.length_a   1.000
_cell.length_b   1.000
_cell.length_c   1.000
_cell.angle_alpha   90.00
_cell.angle_beta   90.00
_cell.angle_gamma   90.00
#
_symmetry.space_group_name_H-M   'P 1'
#
loop_
_entity.id
_entity.type
_entity.pdbx_description
1 polymer ?
#
loop_
_entity_poly.entity_id
_entity_poly.type
_entity_poly.pdbx_seq_one_letter_code
_entity_poly.pdbx_strand_id
1 'polypeptide(L)'
;MPQSSRTLPGSPSRTPLPLLTGLLLAVATGLVIPLQGRINGALGAKLDDGIAAAVVSFTTGLVLIAAIGLVLPKGRAALRRILPALKERSFPRFYVLAGGIGALFVFAQSFTVGLLGVALFTVAAVTGQTLSGLLVDRLGIGPGGKRSITGLRILGSVLTIAAVVWAVSPRLGAATDVGSLLLPILLPVMAGCLMSFQQAMNGTATVHYGSPIAATLVNFVAGTVILWIAWLIKVLLLGPGHALPAEWWYYLGGPMGCVFIGLAALLVRSLGVLVTGLGMIAGQLLGSLALDLVLPAPGTVVAFPTILGTLLTLFAIIVATLPWPKGALSSRRPAKSL
;
A
#
# COMPACT_ATOMS: atom_id res chain seq x y z
N MET A 1 54.18 -11.82 -19.21
CA MET A 1 52.97 -12.57 -19.49
C MET A 1 51.78 -11.64 -19.29
N PRO A 2 50.96 -11.32 -20.30
CA PRO A 2 49.82 -10.42 -20.17
C PRO A 2 48.64 -11.20 -19.54
N GLN A 3 48.06 -10.63 -18.49
CA GLN A 3 46.84 -11.13 -17.84
C GLN A 3 45.65 -10.97 -18.80
N SER A 4 45.05 -12.11 -19.18
CA SER A 4 43.81 -12.14 -19.95
C SER A 4 42.67 -11.66 -19.06
N SER A 5 42.09 -10.50 -19.40
CA SER A 5 40.82 -10.02 -18.86
C SER A 5 39.70 -10.98 -19.25
N ARG A 6 39.24 -11.84 -18.32
CA ARG A 6 38.01 -12.60 -18.46
C ARG A 6 36.84 -11.60 -18.44
N THR A 7 36.31 -11.30 -19.60
CA THR A 7 35.00 -10.68 -19.75
C THR A 7 33.93 -11.64 -19.18
N LEU A 8 33.26 -11.23 -18.12
CA LEU A 8 32.09 -11.96 -17.59
C LEU A 8 30.98 -11.98 -18.66
N PRO A 9 30.27 -13.10 -18.87
CA PRO A 9 29.18 -13.18 -19.84
C PRO A 9 28.13 -12.14 -19.48
N GLY A 10 27.80 -11.27 -20.44
CA GLY A 10 26.82 -10.20 -20.30
C GLY A 10 25.49 -10.71 -19.78
N SER A 11 24.99 -10.12 -18.70
CA SER A 11 23.61 -10.27 -18.29
C SER A 11 22.69 -9.96 -19.49
N PRO A 12 21.63 -10.77 -19.74
CA PRO A 12 20.75 -10.50 -20.86
C PRO A 12 20.17 -9.08 -20.72
N SER A 13 20.48 -8.24 -21.70
CA SER A 13 19.95 -6.88 -21.82
C SER A 13 18.45 -6.99 -22.06
N ARG A 14 17.66 -6.87 -20.97
CA ARG A 14 16.22 -6.71 -21.09
C ARG A 14 15.97 -5.33 -21.67
N THR A 15 15.36 -5.25 -22.84
CA THR A 15 14.86 -3.99 -23.40
C THR A 15 13.98 -3.31 -22.35
N PRO A 16 14.32 -2.09 -21.93
CA PRO A 16 13.48 -1.37 -20.99
C PRO A 16 12.10 -1.17 -21.60
N LEU A 17 11.06 -1.39 -20.80
CA LEU A 17 9.68 -1.08 -21.23
C LEU A 17 9.62 0.38 -21.68
N PRO A 18 8.96 0.71 -22.79
CA PRO A 18 8.71 2.10 -23.16
C PRO A 18 8.06 2.82 -21.96
N LEU A 19 8.54 4.02 -21.64
CA LEU A 19 8.11 4.76 -20.45
C LEU A 19 6.59 4.88 -20.36
N LEU A 20 5.93 5.20 -21.47
CA LEU A 20 4.46 5.33 -21.53
C LEU A 20 3.75 4.02 -21.19
N THR A 21 4.19 2.91 -21.80
CA THR A 21 3.62 1.58 -21.51
C THR A 21 3.81 1.20 -20.03
N GLY A 22 5.00 1.47 -19.51
CA GLY A 22 5.29 1.22 -18.11
C GLY A 22 4.44 2.07 -17.17
N LEU A 23 4.22 3.33 -17.50
CA LEU A 23 3.36 4.24 -16.72
C LEU A 23 1.89 3.78 -16.74
N LEU A 24 1.37 3.42 -17.91
CA LEU A 24 0.00 2.88 -18.04
C LEU A 24 -0.17 1.59 -17.22
N LEU A 25 0.83 0.70 -17.24
CA LEU A 25 0.82 -0.51 -16.41
C LEU A 25 0.88 -0.18 -14.91
N ALA A 26 1.63 0.85 -14.52
CA ALA A 26 1.68 1.28 -13.12
C ALA A 26 0.33 1.84 -12.65
N VAL A 27 -0.33 2.66 -13.47
CA VAL A 27 -1.69 3.15 -13.21
C VAL A 27 -2.68 1.97 -13.14
N ALA A 28 -2.64 1.05 -14.10
CA ALA A 28 -3.50 -0.14 -14.10
C ALA A 28 -3.25 -1.02 -12.84
N THR A 29 -1.99 -1.17 -12.43
CA THR A 29 -1.66 -1.86 -11.17
C THR A 29 -2.25 -1.14 -9.96
N GLY A 30 -2.25 0.19 -9.97
CA GLY A 30 -2.86 1.00 -8.93
C GLY A 30 -4.36 0.75 -8.75
N LEU A 31 -5.10 0.45 -9.82
CA LEU A 31 -6.54 0.13 -9.77
C LEU A 31 -6.86 -1.12 -8.92
N VAL A 32 -5.89 -2.02 -8.73
CA VAL A 32 -6.12 -3.28 -7.99
C VAL A 32 -6.48 -3.01 -6.52
N ILE A 33 -5.90 -1.99 -5.90
CA ILE A 33 -6.16 -1.67 -4.48
C ILE A 33 -7.59 -1.13 -4.23
N PRO A 34 -8.13 -0.18 -5.03
CA PRO A 34 -9.53 0.20 -4.94
C PRO A 34 -10.50 -0.96 -5.17
N LEU A 35 -10.22 -1.82 -6.15
CA LEU A 35 -11.03 -3.02 -6.40
C LEU A 35 -11.01 -3.98 -5.20
N GLN A 36 -9.83 -4.23 -4.63
CA GLN A 36 -9.68 -4.97 -3.38
C GLN A 36 -10.50 -4.35 -2.25
N GLY A 37 -10.39 -3.02 -2.08
CA GLY A 37 -11.13 -2.29 -1.06
C GLY A 37 -12.64 -2.41 -1.24
N ARG A 38 -13.11 -2.34 -2.49
CA ARG A 38 -14.54 -2.53 -2.81
C ARG A 38 -15.04 -3.91 -2.43
N ILE A 39 -14.28 -4.96 -2.77
CA ILE A 39 -14.61 -6.34 -2.42
C ILE A 39 -14.59 -6.56 -0.91
N ASN A 40 -13.53 -6.11 -0.24
CA ASN A 40 -13.38 -6.26 1.21
C ASN A 40 -14.49 -5.49 1.96
N GLY A 41 -14.83 -4.27 1.52
CA GLY A 41 -15.90 -3.48 2.10
C GLY A 41 -17.28 -4.12 1.91
N ALA A 42 -17.55 -4.66 0.70
CA ALA A 42 -18.78 -5.38 0.41
C ALA A 42 -18.89 -6.66 1.26
N LEU A 43 -17.80 -7.41 1.41
CA LEU A 43 -17.76 -8.60 2.26
C LEU A 43 -17.97 -8.23 3.74
N GLY A 44 -17.32 -7.17 4.23
CA GLY A 44 -17.48 -6.67 5.59
C GLY A 44 -18.94 -6.33 5.91
N ALA A 45 -19.60 -5.61 5.00
CA ALA A 45 -21.02 -5.28 5.12
C ALA A 45 -21.92 -6.53 5.05
N LYS A 46 -21.60 -7.50 4.18
CA LYS A 46 -22.40 -8.74 4.05
C LYS A 46 -22.31 -9.62 5.29
N LEU A 47 -21.13 -9.68 5.92
CA LEU A 47 -20.89 -10.47 7.14
C LEU A 47 -21.32 -9.73 8.41
N ASP A 48 -21.56 -8.43 8.34
CA ASP A 48 -21.66 -7.53 9.50
C ASP A 48 -20.46 -7.71 10.46
N ASP A 49 -19.30 -8.01 9.86
CA ASP A 49 -18.05 -8.33 10.57
C ASP A 49 -16.83 -7.98 9.72
N GLY A 50 -16.25 -6.81 9.95
CA GLY A 50 -15.06 -6.36 9.24
C GLY A 50 -13.81 -7.20 9.54
N ILE A 51 -13.73 -7.81 10.76
CA ILE A 51 -12.61 -8.70 11.12
C ILE A 51 -12.74 -10.02 10.36
N ALA A 52 -13.95 -10.61 10.30
CA ALA A 52 -14.19 -11.83 9.52
C ALA A 52 -13.86 -11.62 8.04
N ALA A 53 -14.27 -10.50 7.46
CA ALA A 53 -13.95 -10.16 6.06
C ALA A 53 -12.44 -10.04 5.83
N ALA A 54 -11.70 -9.43 6.76
CA ALA A 54 -10.25 -9.35 6.70
C ALA A 54 -9.58 -10.74 6.82
N VAL A 55 -10.09 -11.62 7.71
CA VAL A 55 -9.65 -13.03 7.81
C VAL A 55 -9.82 -13.75 6.48
N VAL A 56 -10.99 -13.64 5.85
CA VAL A 56 -11.26 -14.27 4.54
C VAL A 56 -10.29 -13.75 3.50
N SER A 57 -10.12 -12.43 3.40
CA SER A 57 -9.20 -11.81 2.45
C SER A 57 -7.75 -12.28 2.64
N PHE A 58 -7.22 -12.24 3.86
CA PHE A 58 -5.86 -12.69 4.14
C PHE A 58 -5.68 -14.19 3.93
N THR A 59 -6.68 -15.01 4.31
CA THR A 59 -6.62 -16.46 4.12
C THR A 59 -6.60 -16.84 2.63
N THR A 60 -7.46 -16.23 1.80
CA THR A 60 -7.48 -16.48 0.36
C THR A 60 -6.20 -16.00 -0.33
N GLY A 61 -5.65 -14.86 0.09
CA GLY A 61 -4.35 -14.38 -0.36
C GLY A 61 -3.20 -15.30 0.06
N LEU A 62 -3.22 -15.79 1.30
CA LEU A 62 -2.23 -16.76 1.80
C LEU A 62 -2.27 -18.06 0.99
N VAL A 63 -3.46 -18.60 0.72
CA VAL A 63 -3.62 -19.80 -0.12
C VAL A 63 -3.01 -19.57 -1.50
N LEU A 64 -3.30 -18.44 -2.15
CA LEU A 64 -2.76 -18.14 -3.46
C LEU A 64 -1.23 -18.00 -3.46
N ILE A 65 -0.66 -17.20 -2.53
CA ILE A 65 0.80 -16.99 -2.50
C ILE A 65 1.55 -18.25 -2.07
N ALA A 66 0.96 -19.08 -1.21
CA ALA A 66 1.51 -20.39 -0.86
C ALA A 66 1.49 -21.35 -2.06
N ALA A 67 0.39 -21.38 -2.82
CA ALA A 67 0.30 -22.18 -4.05
C ALA A 67 1.36 -21.74 -5.06
N ILE A 68 1.52 -20.43 -5.30
CA ILE A 68 2.57 -19.87 -6.16
C ILE A 68 3.96 -20.28 -5.64
N GLY A 69 4.18 -20.19 -4.33
CA GLY A 69 5.44 -20.56 -3.67
C GLY A 69 5.80 -22.03 -3.83
N LEU A 70 4.80 -22.92 -3.77
CA LEU A 70 5.00 -24.36 -3.84
C LEU A 70 5.06 -24.92 -5.26
N VAL A 71 4.22 -24.37 -6.17
CA VAL A 71 4.12 -24.88 -7.54
C VAL A 71 5.27 -24.38 -8.42
N LEU A 72 5.59 -23.08 -8.35
CA LEU A 72 6.60 -22.50 -9.22
C LEU A 72 8.03 -22.82 -8.74
N PRO A 73 8.96 -23.22 -9.64
CA PRO A 73 10.36 -23.47 -9.27
C PRO A 73 11.03 -22.26 -8.60
N LYS A 74 10.74 -21.04 -9.10
CA LYS A 74 11.21 -19.77 -8.49
C LYS A 74 10.62 -19.54 -7.10
N GLY A 75 9.37 -19.96 -6.89
CA GLY A 75 8.70 -19.92 -5.59
C GLY A 75 9.39 -20.83 -4.58
N ARG A 76 9.60 -22.09 -4.92
CA ARG A 76 10.31 -23.05 -4.05
C ARG A 76 11.71 -22.58 -3.67
N ALA A 77 12.44 -22.01 -4.63
CA ALA A 77 13.75 -21.43 -4.36
C ALA A 77 13.67 -20.23 -3.38
N ALA A 78 12.61 -19.42 -3.50
CA ALA A 78 12.34 -18.31 -2.59
C ALA A 78 12.02 -18.78 -1.17
N LEU A 79 11.18 -19.82 -1.01
CA LEU A 79 10.80 -20.38 0.30
C LEU A 79 12.02 -20.90 1.07
N ARG A 80 12.96 -21.55 0.39
CA ARG A 80 14.19 -22.08 1.00
C ARG A 80 15.10 -21.00 1.58
N ARG A 81 14.94 -19.73 1.18
CA ARG A 81 15.74 -18.59 1.65
C ARG A 81 15.18 -17.93 2.91
N ILE A 82 13.91 -18.16 3.25
CA ILE A 82 13.25 -17.52 4.41
C ILE A 82 13.97 -17.87 5.71
N LEU A 83 14.11 -19.18 6.00
CA LEU A 83 14.71 -19.66 7.25
C LEU A 83 16.18 -19.23 7.43
N PRO A 84 17.06 -19.35 6.41
CA PRO A 84 18.42 -18.84 6.51
C PRO A 84 18.47 -17.34 6.84
N ALA A 85 17.74 -16.50 6.11
CA ALA A 85 17.73 -15.07 6.34
C ALA A 85 17.25 -14.66 7.74
N LEU A 86 16.28 -15.40 8.31
CA LEU A 86 15.82 -15.21 9.68
C LEU A 86 16.85 -15.66 10.73
N LYS A 87 17.60 -16.74 10.46
CA LYS A 87 18.65 -17.24 11.34
C LYS A 87 19.86 -16.32 11.38
N GLU A 88 20.30 -15.83 10.23
CA GLU A 88 21.44 -14.94 10.07
C GLU A 88 21.21 -13.54 10.67
N ARG A 89 19.98 -13.21 11.09
CA ARG A 89 19.59 -11.90 11.63
C ARG A 89 19.99 -10.73 10.69
N SER A 90 19.93 -10.96 9.40
CA SER A 90 20.34 -10.00 8.38
C SER A 90 19.50 -8.72 8.35
N PHE A 91 18.33 -8.73 9.04
CA PHE A 91 17.46 -7.58 9.28
C PHE A 91 16.70 -7.75 10.62
N PRO A 92 16.08 -6.69 11.17
CA PRO A 92 15.33 -6.76 12.43
C PRO A 92 14.19 -7.78 12.36
N ARG A 93 14.18 -8.76 13.26
CA ARG A 93 13.21 -9.88 13.25
C ARG A 93 11.75 -9.39 13.34
N PHE A 94 11.48 -8.26 14.01
CA PHE A 94 10.12 -7.74 14.10
C PHE A 94 9.53 -7.32 12.75
N TYR A 95 10.35 -7.21 11.67
CA TYR A 95 9.84 -6.97 10.31
C TYR A 95 8.95 -8.11 9.80
N VAL A 96 9.06 -9.32 10.36
CA VAL A 96 8.12 -10.41 10.11
C VAL A 96 6.68 -10.02 10.48
N LEU A 97 6.52 -9.17 11.51
CA LEU A 97 5.21 -8.70 11.97
C LEU A 97 4.59 -7.61 11.07
N ALA A 98 5.30 -7.17 10.03
CA ALA A 98 4.78 -6.19 9.06
C ALA A 98 3.43 -6.63 8.46
N GLY A 99 3.17 -7.95 8.37
CA GLY A 99 1.88 -8.49 7.96
C GLY A 99 0.70 -8.05 8.82
N GLY A 100 0.92 -7.78 10.11
CA GLY A 100 -0.10 -7.24 11.00
C GLY A 100 -0.57 -5.83 10.59
N ILE A 101 0.33 -5.03 10.03
CA ILE A 101 -0.03 -3.70 9.49
C ILE A 101 -0.95 -3.86 8.27
N GLY A 102 -0.61 -4.80 7.36
CA GLY A 102 -1.46 -5.11 6.19
C GLY A 102 -2.82 -5.67 6.63
N ALA A 103 -2.84 -6.48 7.68
CA ALA A 103 -4.06 -6.99 8.29
C ALA A 103 -4.96 -5.85 8.80
N LEU A 104 -4.38 -4.86 9.50
CA LEU A 104 -5.10 -3.67 9.94
C LEU A 104 -5.62 -2.84 8.75
N PHE A 105 -4.84 -2.71 7.68
CA PHE A 105 -5.27 -1.99 6.49
C PHE A 105 -6.48 -2.67 5.82
N VAL A 106 -6.44 -4.00 5.67
CA VAL A 106 -7.57 -4.75 5.09
C VAL A 106 -8.78 -4.74 6.02
N PHE A 107 -8.57 -4.82 7.34
CA PHE A 107 -9.65 -4.60 8.31
C PHE A 107 -10.27 -3.20 8.15
N ALA A 108 -9.44 -2.15 8.04
CA ALA A 108 -9.94 -0.80 7.79
C ALA A 108 -10.76 -0.72 6.49
N GLN A 109 -10.33 -1.37 5.39
CA GLN A 109 -11.13 -1.47 4.17
C GLN A 109 -12.47 -2.15 4.43
N SER A 110 -12.45 -3.32 5.07
CA SER A 110 -13.64 -4.13 5.32
C SER A 110 -14.67 -3.42 6.20
N PHE A 111 -14.20 -2.61 7.15
CA PHE A 111 -15.02 -1.88 8.08
C PHE A 111 -15.54 -0.55 7.52
N THR A 112 -14.70 0.20 6.79
CA THR A 112 -15.03 1.60 6.48
C THR A 112 -15.46 1.86 5.04
N VAL A 113 -15.07 1.01 4.07
CA VAL A 113 -15.41 1.27 2.65
C VAL A 113 -16.91 1.24 2.40
N GLY A 114 -17.65 0.37 3.07
CA GLY A 114 -19.11 0.35 3.01
C GLY A 114 -19.76 1.63 3.53
N LEU A 115 -19.12 2.32 4.47
CA LEU A 115 -19.61 3.54 5.10
C LEU A 115 -19.18 4.82 4.35
N LEU A 116 -17.92 4.86 3.91
CA LEU A 116 -17.29 6.06 3.36
C LEU A 116 -17.26 6.09 1.82
N GLY A 117 -17.35 4.92 1.18
CA GLY A 117 -16.99 4.74 -0.21
C GLY A 117 -15.48 4.52 -0.40
N VAL A 118 -15.12 4.03 -1.58
CA VAL A 118 -13.71 3.69 -1.90
C VAL A 118 -12.86 4.95 -2.10
N ALA A 119 -13.43 6.00 -2.71
CA ALA A 119 -12.72 7.25 -2.99
C ALA A 119 -12.26 7.93 -1.70
N LEU A 120 -13.17 8.12 -0.74
CA LEU A 120 -12.85 8.79 0.52
C LEU A 120 -11.88 7.95 1.37
N PHE A 121 -12.10 6.63 1.43
CA PHE A 121 -11.14 5.72 2.04
C PHE A 121 -9.74 5.89 1.45
N THR A 122 -9.63 5.90 0.11
CA THR A 122 -8.34 5.98 -0.59
C THR A 122 -7.66 7.31 -0.35
N VAL A 123 -8.38 8.43 -0.43
CA VAL A 123 -7.83 9.77 -0.13
C VAL A 123 -7.28 9.81 1.30
N ALA A 124 -8.02 9.31 2.28
CA ALA A 124 -7.60 9.27 3.68
C ALA A 124 -6.36 8.38 3.88
N ALA A 125 -6.37 7.17 3.31
CA ALA A 125 -5.24 6.24 3.41
C ALA A 125 -3.97 6.78 2.72
N VAL A 126 -4.08 7.34 1.53
CA VAL A 126 -2.95 7.93 0.78
C VAL A 126 -2.39 9.15 1.53
N THR A 127 -3.25 9.96 2.16
CA THR A 127 -2.81 11.07 3.02
C THR A 127 -1.95 10.55 4.18
N GLY A 128 -2.43 9.52 4.88
CA GLY A 128 -1.66 8.86 5.95
C GLY A 128 -0.32 8.33 5.45
N GLN A 129 -0.30 7.64 4.30
CA GLN A 129 0.93 7.13 3.68
C GLN A 129 1.91 8.27 3.32
N THR A 130 1.41 9.39 2.81
CA THR A 130 2.26 10.53 2.43
C THR A 130 2.93 11.16 3.65
N LEU A 131 2.16 11.37 4.73
CA LEU A 131 2.66 11.94 5.98
C LEU A 131 3.73 11.04 6.62
N SER A 132 3.42 9.78 6.82
CA SER A 132 4.34 8.85 7.48
C SER A 132 5.52 8.46 6.57
N GLY A 133 5.36 8.53 5.25
CA GLY A 133 6.44 8.32 4.29
C GLY A 133 7.63 9.27 4.51
N LEU A 134 7.36 10.53 4.91
CA LEU A 134 8.43 11.47 5.29
C LEU A 134 9.22 10.97 6.50
N LEU A 135 8.53 10.43 7.50
CA LEU A 135 9.17 9.90 8.71
C LEU A 135 9.98 8.63 8.38
N VAL A 136 9.40 7.70 7.62
CA VAL A 136 10.06 6.46 7.19
C VAL A 136 11.33 6.75 6.41
N ASP A 137 11.29 7.71 5.47
CA ASP A 137 12.45 8.15 4.70
C ASP A 137 13.53 8.81 5.58
N ARG A 138 13.13 9.61 6.56
CA ARG A 138 14.06 10.24 7.51
C ARG A 138 14.73 9.21 8.42
N LEU A 139 13.98 8.22 8.88
CA LEU A 139 14.50 7.12 9.71
C LEU A 139 15.37 6.14 8.91
N GLY A 140 15.16 6.04 7.59
CA GLY A 140 15.91 5.13 6.73
C GLY A 140 15.54 3.66 6.94
N ILE A 141 14.27 3.36 7.27
CA ILE A 141 13.78 2.00 7.55
C ILE A 141 13.77 1.14 6.28
N GLY A 142 13.57 1.74 5.10
CA GLY A 142 13.53 1.03 3.81
C GLY A 142 14.92 0.73 3.23
N PRO A 143 14.98 -0.10 2.18
CA PRO A 143 16.24 -0.50 1.55
C PRO A 143 16.98 0.66 0.87
N GLY A 144 16.32 1.79 0.62
CA GLY A 144 16.91 3.00 0.04
C GLY A 144 17.67 3.88 1.04
N GLY A 145 17.69 3.52 2.33
CA GLY A 145 18.33 4.31 3.39
C GLY A 145 17.68 5.66 3.67
N LYS A 146 18.38 6.51 4.40
CA LYS A 146 17.89 7.83 4.82
C LYS A 146 17.78 8.80 3.65
N ARG A 147 16.68 9.53 3.57
CA ARG A 147 16.43 10.60 2.60
C ARG A 147 16.12 11.92 3.30
N SER A 148 16.59 13.03 2.73
CA SER A 148 16.28 14.37 3.24
C SER A 148 14.83 14.76 2.97
N ILE A 149 14.23 15.45 3.92
CA ILE A 149 12.92 16.06 3.74
C ILE A 149 13.11 17.40 3.02
N THR A 150 12.45 17.58 1.88
CA THR A 150 12.49 18.83 1.11
C THR A 150 11.23 19.66 1.38
N GLY A 151 11.30 20.99 1.14
CA GLY A 151 10.13 21.86 1.29
C GLY A 151 8.94 21.47 0.43
N LEU A 152 9.19 20.95 -0.81
CA LEU A 152 8.12 20.47 -1.69
C LEU A 152 7.42 19.22 -1.11
N ARG A 153 8.14 18.35 -0.44
CA ARG A 153 7.56 17.18 0.23
C ARG A 153 6.68 17.60 1.42
N ILE A 154 7.10 18.62 2.18
CA ILE A 154 6.27 19.19 3.26
C ILE A 154 5.02 19.84 2.66
N LEU A 155 5.18 20.67 1.62
CA LEU A 155 4.06 21.31 0.95
C LEU A 155 3.04 20.28 0.42
N GLY A 156 3.51 19.25 -0.29
CA GLY A 156 2.65 18.16 -0.75
C GLY A 156 1.90 17.47 0.40
N SER A 157 2.57 17.24 1.53
CA SER A 157 1.93 16.63 2.70
C SER A 157 0.86 17.54 3.32
N VAL A 158 1.09 18.84 3.39
CA VAL A 158 0.07 19.81 3.85
C VAL A 158 -1.12 19.84 2.90
N LEU A 159 -0.87 19.84 1.59
CA LEU A 159 -1.93 19.78 0.58
C LEU A 159 -2.76 18.49 0.66
N THR A 160 -2.14 17.32 0.98
CA THR A 160 -2.93 16.08 1.17
C THR A 160 -3.82 16.15 2.41
N ILE A 161 -3.38 16.80 3.49
CA ILE A 161 -4.24 17.04 4.67
C ILE A 161 -5.41 17.93 4.28
N ALA A 162 -5.16 19.03 3.60
CA ALA A 162 -6.22 19.92 3.12
C ALA A 162 -7.21 19.19 2.20
N ALA A 163 -6.71 18.32 1.33
CA ALA A 163 -7.52 17.52 0.43
C ALA A 163 -8.46 16.54 1.16
N VAL A 164 -7.97 15.84 2.20
CA VAL A 164 -8.83 14.91 2.96
C VAL A 164 -9.85 15.66 3.79
N VAL A 165 -9.49 16.78 4.41
CA VAL A 165 -10.43 17.63 5.16
C VAL A 165 -11.54 18.13 4.24
N TRP A 166 -11.18 18.60 3.03
CA TRP A 166 -12.14 19.03 2.04
C TRP A 166 -13.05 17.89 1.57
N ALA A 167 -12.49 16.72 1.26
CA ALA A 167 -13.23 15.55 0.79
C ALA A 167 -14.24 15.03 1.83
N VAL A 168 -13.93 15.16 3.12
CA VAL A 168 -14.78 14.70 4.25
C VAL A 168 -15.83 15.75 4.63
N SER A 169 -15.63 17.03 4.31
CA SER A 169 -16.45 18.14 4.78
C SER A 169 -17.97 17.96 4.60
N PRO A 170 -18.52 17.37 3.49
CA PRO A 170 -19.95 17.18 3.34
C PRO A 170 -20.53 16.20 4.37
N ARG A 171 -19.76 15.19 4.77
CA ARG A 171 -20.21 14.19 5.75
C ARG A 171 -20.21 14.77 7.15
N LEU A 172 -19.23 15.60 7.49
CA LEU A 172 -19.18 16.30 8.78
C LEU A 172 -20.32 17.30 8.92
N GLY A 173 -20.68 18.00 7.83
CA GLY A 173 -21.80 18.95 7.83
C GLY A 173 -23.19 18.29 7.88
N ALA A 174 -23.31 17.06 7.42
CA ALA A 174 -24.58 16.32 7.41
C ALA A 174 -24.79 15.42 8.64
N ALA A 175 -23.75 15.23 9.46
CA ALA A 175 -23.82 14.33 10.60
C ALA A 175 -24.57 14.96 11.78
N THR A 176 -25.54 14.25 12.31
CA THR A 176 -26.21 14.57 13.59
C THR A 176 -25.32 14.25 14.80
N ASP A 177 -24.41 13.27 14.63
CA ASP A 177 -23.38 12.89 15.61
C ASP A 177 -22.02 12.76 14.90
N VAL A 178 -21.16 13.76 15.08
CA VAL A 178 -19.80 13.78 14.55
C VAL A 178 -18.94 12.69 15.18
N GLY A 179 -19.22 12.31 16.42
CA GLY A 179 -18.48 11.27 17.13
C GLY A 179 -18.50 9.93 16.43
N SER A 180 -19.65 9.55 15.85
CA SER A 180 -19.81 8.29 15.12
C SER A 180 -18.99 8.22 13.81
N LEU A 181 -18.62 9.35 13.22
CA LEU A 181 -17.82 9.43 12.01
C LEU A 181 -16.30 9.47 12.28
N LEU A 182 -15.87 9.79 13.49
CA LEU A 182 -14.44 9.95 13.80
C LEU A 182 -13.66 8.66 13.54
N LEU A 183 -14.13 7.53 14.04
CA LEU A 183 -13.45 6.25 13.85
C LEU A 183 -13.40 5.84 12.37
N PRO A 184 -14.50 5.83 11.59
CA PRO A 184 -14.46 5.54 10.17
C PRO A 184 -13.51 6.43 9.36
N ILE A 185 -13.34 7.71 9.72
CA ILE A 185 -12.47 8.64 9.00
C ILE A 185 -11.01 8.50 9.43
N LEU A 186 -10.73 8.38 10.72
CA LEU A 186 -9.36 8.31 11.25
C LEU A 186 -8.71 6.96 11.00
N LEU A 187 -9.49 5.87 10.96
CA LEU A 187 -8.96 4.52 10.77
C LEU A 187 -8.23 4.35 9.44
N PRO A 188 -8.75 4.79 8.27
CA PRO A 188 -8.00 4.77 7.01
C PRO A 188 -6.72 5.63 7.04
N VAL A 189 -6.75 6.82 7.66
CA VAL A 189 -5.55 7.67 7.80
C VAL A 189 -4.48 6.95 8.60
N MET A 190 -4.86 6.37 9.74
CA MET A 190 -3.94 5.63 10.62
C MET A 190 -3.41 4.37 9.92
N ALA A 191 -4.28 3.59 9.28
CA ALA A 191 -3.87 2.43 8.50
C ALA A 191 -2.90 2.83 7.38
N GLY A 192 -3.17 3.94 6.69
CA GLY A 192 -2.27 4.52 5.69
C GLY A 192 -0.92 4.92 6.26
N CYS A 193 -0.89 5.58 7.42
CA CYS A 193 0.36 5.90 8.11
C CYS A 193 1.21 4.65 8.35
N LEU A 194 0.61 3.59 8.84
CA LEU A 194 1.32 2.35 9.12
C LEU A 194 1.76 1.63 7.84
N MET A 195 1.02 1.76 6.74
CA MET A 195 1.37 1.15 5.44
C MET A 195 2.73 1.59 4.90
N SER A 196 3.17 2.84 5.15
CA SER A 196 4.51 3.27 4.74
C SER A 196 5.61 2.51 5.48
N PHE A 197 5.40 2.24 6.77
CA PHE A 197 6.32 1.39 7.54
C PHE A 197 6.31 -0.05 7.01
N GLN A 198 5.13 -0.62 6.78
CA GLN A 198 5.01 -1.96 6.21
C GLN A 198 5.75 -2.08 4.87
N GLN A 199 5.55 -1.12 3.97
CA GLN A 199 6.20 -1.13 2.65
C GLN A 199 7.73 -1.07 2.79
N ALA A 200 8.26 -0.26 3.70
CA ALA A 200 9.69 -0.16 3.97
C ALA A 200 10.25 -1.47 4.56
N MET A 201 9.55 -2.06 5.53
CA MET A 201 9.91 -3.33 6.15
C MET A 201 9.87 -4.49 5.14
N ASN A 202 8.81 -4.58 4.34
CA ASN A 202 8.67 -5.59 3.28
C ASN A 202 9.71 -5.39 2.17
N GLY A 203 10.03 -4.14 1.82
CA GLY A 203 11.10 -3.83 0.87
C GLY A 203 12.45 -4.35 1.36
N THR A 204 12.80 -4.10 2.61
CA THR A 204 14.02 -4.61 3.25
C THR A 204 14.01 -6.13 3.31
N ALA A 205 12.93 -6.75 3.77
CA ALA A 205 12.80 -8.21 3.80
C ALA A 205 12.94 -8.84 2.40
N THR A 206 12.39 -8.20 1.35
CA THR A 206 12.52 -8.65 -0.04
C THR A 206 13.96 -8.71 -0.51
N VAL A 207 14.78 -7.73 -0.12
CA VAL A 207 16.22 -7.71 -0.46
C VAL A 207 16.93 -8.89 0.21
N HIS A 208 16.69 -9.12 1.50
CA HIS A 208 17.35 -10.18 2.26
C HIS A 208 16.87 -11.59 1.88
N TYR A 209 15.57 -11.79 1.61
CA TYR A 209 15.08 -13.06 1.06
C TYR A 209 15.46 -13.27 -0.40
N GLY A 210 15.88 -12.21 -1.11
CA GLY A 210 16.17 -12.24 -2.54
C GLY A 210 14.91 -12.51 -3.41
N SER A 211 13.72 -12.38 -2.83
CA SER A 211 12.47 -12.68 -3.54
C SER A 211 11.27 -11.94 -2.93
N PRO A 212 10.46 -11.26 -3.76
CA PRO A 212 9.19 -10.69 -3.33
C PRO A 212 8.17 -11.76 -2.94
N ILE A 213 8.22 -12.97 -3.52
CA ILE A 213 7.32 -14.08 -3.17
C ILE A 213 7.52 -14.48 -1.70
N ALA A 214 8.78 -14.60 -1.25
CA ALA A 214 9.07 -14.93 0.13
C ALA A 214 8.60 -13.83 1.10
N ALA A 215 8.88 -12.56 0.80
CA ALA A 215 8.43 -11.46 1.64
C ALA A 215 6.89 -11.38 1.71
N THR A 216 6.21 -11.56 0.59
CA THR A 216 4.74 -11.58 0.53
C THR A 216 4.17 -12.75 1.33
N LEU A 217 4.74 -13.96 1.21
CA LEU A 217 4.27 -15.11 1.98
C LEU A 217 4.40 -14.86 3.49
N VAL A 218 5.57 -14.40 3.96
CA VAL A 218 5.79 -14.08 5.38
C VAL A 218 4.80 -13.03 5.86
N ASN A 219 4.55 -12.00 5.04
CA ASN A 219 3.58 -10.96 5.34
C ASN A 219 2.16 -11.52 5.48
N PHE A 220 1.70 -12.36 4.54
CA PHE A 220 0.39 -12.98 4.61
C PHE A 220 0.27 -13.98 5.78
N VAL A 221 1.31 -14.76 6.08
CA VAL A 221 1.31 -15.65 7.25
C VAL A 221 1.12 -14.87 8.53
N ALA A 222 1.95 -13.83 8.76
CA ALA A 222 1.86 -13.03 9.97
C ALA A 222 0.50 -12.33 10.10
N GLY A 223 0.02 -11.70 9.03
CA GLY A 223 -1.28 -11.02 9.03
C GLY A 223 -2.45 -11.98 9.23
N THR A 224 -2.42 -13.15 8.59
CA THR A 224 -3.46 -14.18 8.77
C THR A 224 -3.51 -14.68 10.20
N VAL A 225 -2.36 -14.98 10.81
CA VAL A 225 -2.32 -15.41 12.22
C VAL A 225 -2.89 -14.37 13.15
N ILE A 226 -2.49 -13.10 12.99
CA ILE A 226 -2.99 -11.99 13.81
C ILE A 226 -4.51 -11.82 13.64
N LEU A 227 -5.02 -11.89 12.41
CA LEU A 227 -6.45 -11.75 12.14
C LEU A 227 -7.27 -12.92 12.68
N TRP A 228 -6.78 -14.15 12.56
CA TRP A 228 -7.46 -15.32 13.16
C TRP A 228 -7.54 -15.21 14.67
N ILE A 229 -6.46 -14.77 15.34
CA ILE A 229 -6.47 -14.53 16.79
C ILE A 229 -7.49 -13.45 17.14
N ALA A 230 -7.46 -12.31 16.43
CA ALA A 230 -8.40 -11.20 16.66
C ALA A 230 -9.85 -11.63 16.45
N TRP A 231 -10.13 -12.40 15.38
CA TRP A 231 -11.46 -12.91 15.09
C TRP A 231 -11.95 -13.92 16.13
N LEU A 232 -11.08 -14.84 16.57
CA LEU A 232 -11.43 -15.80 17.63
C LEU A 232 -11.78 -15.08 18.93
N ILE A 233 -11.00 -14.07 19.33
CA ILE A 233 -11.30 -13.25 20.50
C ILE A 233 -12.66 -12.56 20.32
N LYS A 234 -12.91 -11.96 19.14
CA LYS A 234 -14.19 -11.30 18.84
C LYS A 234 -15.36 -12.29 18.93
N VAL A 235 -15.21 -13.50 18.37
CA VAL A 235 -16.28 -14.52 18.41
C VAL A 235 -16.57 -14.97 19.84
N LEU A 236 -15.55 -15.12 20.66
CA LEU A 236 -15.73 -15.49 22.08
C LEU A 236 -16.44 -14.42 22.90
N LEU A 237 -16.23 -13.13 22.57
CA LEU A 237 -16.78 -12.01 23.32
C LEU A 237 -18.15 -11.54 22.80
N LEU A 238 -18.34 -11.55 21.47
CA LEU A 238 -19.48 -10.91 20.80
C LEU A 238 -20.28 -11.87 19.91
N GLY A 239 -19.81 -13.11 19.78
CA GLY A 239 -20.42 -14.09 18.87
C GLY A 239 -19.95 -13.98 17.42
N PRO A 240 -20.28 -14.95 16.57
CA PRO A 240 -19.97 -14.95 15.14
C PRO A 240 -20.82 -13.89 14.40
N GLY A 241 -20.29 -13.40 13.26
CA GLY A 241 -21.06 -12.61 12.30
C GLY A 241 -22.00 -13.49 11.44
N HIS A 242 -22.48 -12.94 10.33
CA HIS A 242 -23.30 -13.67 9.38
C HIS A 242 -22.52 -14.79 8.68
N ALA A 243 -23.27 -15.74 8.08
CA ALA A 243 -22.69 -16.84 7.31
C ALA A 243 -21.91 -16.32 6.07
N LEU A 244 -20.89 -17.08 5.68
CA LEU A 244 -20.09 -16.78 4.48
C LEU A 244 -20.98 -16.79 3.23
N PRO A 245 -20.87 -15.76 2.35
CA PRO A 245 -21.63 -15.69 1.11
C PRO A 245 -21.20 -16.77 0.13
N ALA A 246 -22.15 -17.25 -0.70
CA ALA A 246 -21.86 -18.24 -1.73
C ALA A 246 -21.21 -17.64 -2.98
N GLU A 247 -21.31 -16.34 -3.18
CA GLU A 247 -20.80 -15.65 -4.36
C GLU A 247 -19.28 -15.57 -4.33
N TRP A 248 -18.62 -16.18 -5.32
CA TRP A 248 -17.17 -16.35 -5.40
C TRP A 248 -16.35 -15.05 -5.42
N TRP A 249 -16.91 -13.96 -5.94
CA TRP A 249 -16.19 -12.69 -6.07
C TRP A 249 -15.84 -12.05 -4.72
N TYR A 250 -16.57 -12.35 -3.65
CA TYR A 250 -16.23 -11.89 -2.30
C TYR A 250 -14.86 -12.38 -1.81
N TYR A 251 -14.36 -13.46 -2.38
CA TYR A 251 -13.11 -14.12 -1.99
C TYR A 251 -11.90 -13.61 -2.77
N LEU A 252 -12.08 -12.67 -3.72
CA LEU A 252 -11.00 -12.14 -4.55
C LEU A 252 -10.14 -11.07 -3.86
N GLY A 253 -10.53 -10.55 -2.70
CA GLY A 253 -9.80 -9.48 -2.00
C GLY A 253 -8.34 -9.83 -1.76
N GLY A 254 -8.06 -10.99 -1.18
CA GLY A 254 -6.68 -11.44 -0.93
C GLY A 254 -5.85 -11.70 -2.18
N PRO A 255 -6.35 -12.46 -3.16
CA PRO A 255 -5.72 -12.60 -4.47
C PRO A 255 -5.33 -11.27 -5.13
N MET A 256 -6.17 -10.24 -5.06
CA MET A 256 -5.83 -8.91 -5.58
C MET A 256 -4.63 -8.29 -4.87
N GLY A 257 -4.50 -8.46 -3.55
CA GLY A 257 -3.32 -8.04 -2.81
C GLY A 257 -2.03 -8.70 -3.31
N CYS A 258 -2.08 -10.00 -3.62
CA CYS A 258 -0.94 -10.73 -4.21
C CYS A 258 -0.58 -10.21 -5.61
N VAL A 259 -1.58 -9.95 -6.46
CA VAL A 259 -1.40 -9.39 -7.81
C VAL A 259 -0.75 -8.01 -7.72
N PHE A 260 -1.25 -7.13 -6.84
CA PHE A 260 -0.69 -5.81 -6.62
C PHE A 260 0.79 -5.86 -6.25
N ILE A 261 1.17 -6.67 -5.25
CA ILE A 261 2.55 -6.80 -4.80
C ILE A 261 3.44 -7.37 -5.90
N GLY A 262 2.97 -8.38 -6.64
CA GLY A 262 3.70 -8.99 -7.75
C GLY A 262 3.97 -8.02 -8.90
N LEU A 263 2.95 -7.29 -9.35
CA LEU A 263 3.07 -6.29 -10.41
C LEU A 263 3.93 -5.09 -9.97
N ALA A 264 3.75 -4.60 -8.74
CA ALA A 264 4.58 -3.54 -8.19
C ALA A 264 6.07 -3.91 -8.22
N ALA A 265 6.43 -5.12 -7.78
CA ALA A 265 7.81 -5.60 -7.79
C ALA A 265 8.41 -5.72 -9.21
N LEU A 266 7.60 -6.08 -10.20
CA LEU A 266 8.02 -6.13 -11.60
C LEU A 266 8.24 -4.73 -12.18
N LEU A 267 7.32 -3.81 -11.93
CA LEU A 267 7.38 -2.44 -12.45
C LEU A 267 8.51 -1.62 -11.83
N VAL A 268 8.77 -1.77 -10.52
CA VAL A 268 9.90 -1.10 -9.86
C VAL A 268 11.24 -1.46 -10.51
N ARG A 269 11.41 -2.69 -10.99
CA ARG A 269 12.63 -3.12 -11.67
C ARG A 269 12.83 -2.48 -13.05
N SER A 270 11.75 -2.12 -13.73
CA SER A 270 11.80 -1.56 -15.09
C SER A 270 11.72 -0.04 -15.13
N LEU A 271 10.93 0.58 -14.25
CA LEU A 271 10.65 2.01 -14.21
C LEU A 271 11.34 2.76 -13.07
N GLY A 272 11.83 2.01 -12.07
CA GLY A 272 12.30 2.59 -10.81
C GLY A 272 11.15 2.86 -9.83
N VAL A 273 11.53 3.08 -8.56
CA VAL A 273 10.59 3.21 -7.44
C VAL A 273 9.68 4.42 -7.58
N LEU A 274 10.24 5.58 -7.99
CA LEU A 274 9.50 6.84 -8.04
C LEU A 274 8.37 6.79 -9.09
N VAL A 275 8.69 6.43 -10.32
CA VAL A 275 7.72 6.41 -11.43
C VAL A 275 6.65 5.37 -11.20
N THR A 276 7.04 4.18 -10.71
CA THR A 276 6.10 3.13 -10.34
C THR A 276 5.17 3.60 -9.22
N GLY A 277 5.72 4.16 -8.14
CA GLY A 277 4.92 4.64 -7.01
C GLY A 277 3.92 5.72 -7.40
N LEU A 278 4.35 6.72 -8.20
CA LEU A 278 3.46 7.77 -8.71
C LEU A 278 2.33 7.21 -9.58
N GLY A 279 2.67 6.34 -10.53
CA GLY A 279 1.67 5.72 -11.40
C GLY A 279 0.66 4.90 -10.61
N MET A 280 1.13 4.11 -9.64
CA MET A 280 0.25 3.30 -8.80
C MET A 280 -0.66 4.14 -7.90
N ILE A 281 -0.15 5.22 -7.29
CA ILE A 281 -0.97 6.13 -6.48
C ILE A 281 -2.00 6.86 -7.35
N ALA A 282 -1.60 7.31 -8.55
CA ALA A 282 -2.55 7.88 -9.50
C ALA A 282 -3.66 6.89 -9.86
N GLY A 283 -3.30 5.62 -10.11
CA GLY A 283 -4.26 4.54 -10.35
C GLY A 283 -5.19 4.29 -9.17
N GLN A 284 -4.66 4.30 -7.94
CA GLN A 284 -5.48 4.15 -6.73
C GLN A 284 -6.50 5.29 -6.59
N LEU A 285 -6.08 6.53 -6.73
CA LEU A 285 -6.94 7.71 -6.58
C LEU A 285 -7.99 7.80 -7.68
N LEU A 286 -7.57 7.71 -8.94
CA LEU A 286 -8.48 7.78 -10.07
C LEU A 286 -9.41 6.56 -10.13
N GLY A 287 -8.87 5.38 -9.84
CA GLY A 287 -9.64 4.15 -9.82
C GLY A 287 -10.67 4.10 -8.70
N SER A 288 -10.35 4.60 -7.52
CA SER A 288 -11.29 4.66 -6.40
C SER A 288 -12.45 5.63 -6.71
N LEU A 289 -12.13 6.78 -7.30
CA LEU A 289 -13.14 7.75 -7.73
C LEU A 289 -14.02 7.18 -8.84
N ALA A 290 -13.43 6.54 -9.86
CA ALA A 290 -14.18 5.91 -10.94
C ALA A 290 -15.09 4.79 -10.44
N LEU A 291 -14.63 3.96 -9.50
CA LEU A 291 -15.44 2.90 -8.89
C LEU A 291 -16.65 3.45 -8.15
N ASP A 292 -16.46 4.50 -7.35
CA ASP A 292 -17.58 5.09 -6.61
C ASP A 292 -18.57 5.83 -7.52
N LEU A 293 -18.12 6.36 -8.67
CA LEU A 293 -19.00 7.01 -9.66
C LEU A 293 -19.81 5.98 -10.48
N VAL A 294 -19.17 4.86 -10.85
CA VAL A 294 -19.79 3.85 -11.73
C VAL A 294 -20.58 2.80 -10.92
N LEU A 295 -20.03 2.40 -9.76
CA LEU A 295 -20.56 1.37 -8.89
C LEU A 295 -20.56 1.86 -7.43
N PRO A 296 -21.42 2.85 -7.08
CA PRO A 296 -21.44 3.39 -5.72
C PRO A 296 -21.78 2.30 -4.69
N ALA A 297 -21.20 2.37 -3.50
CA ALA A 297 -21.63 1.54 -2.40
C ALA A 297 -23.07 1.93 -1.97
N PRO A 298 -23.92 1.00 -1.53
CA PRO A 298 -25.24 1.34 -1.05
C PRO A 298 -25.19 2.43 0.02
N GLY A 299 -25.99 3.49 -0.16
CA GLY A 299 -26.03 4.63 0.76
C GLY A 299 -24.87 5.63 0.64
N THR A 300 -23.93 5.43 -0.30
CA THR A 300 -22.85 6.41 -0.54
C THR A 300 -23.17 7.26 -1.76
N VAL A 301 -22.95 8.58 -1.62
CA VAL A 301 -23.04 9.55 -2.73
C VAL A 301 -21.69 10.20 -2.90
N VAL A 302 -21.19 10.24 -4.13
CA VAL A 302 -19.95 10.95 -4.46
C VAL A 302 -20.26 12.43 -4.55
N ALA A 303 -19.94 13.17 -3.49
CA ALA A 303 -20.11 14.62 -3.46
C ALA A 303 -18.99 15.32 -4.25
N PHE A 304 -19.29 16.50 -4.80
CA PHE A 304 -18.30 17.32 -5.52
C PHE A 304 -17.00 17.56 -4.73
N PRO A 305 -17.02 17.84 -3.40
CA PRO A 305 -15.81 17.94 -2.60
C PRO A 305 -14.96 16.66 -2.57
N THR A 306 -15.55 15.47 -2.68
CA THR A 306 -14.79 14.22 -2.78
C THR A 306 -14.01 14.14 -4.09
N ILE A 307 -14.60 14.57 -5.20
CA ILE A 307 -13.94 14.65 -6.52
C ILE A 307 -12.75 15.62 -6.44
N LEU A 308 -12.99 16.84 -5.97
CA LEU A 308 -11.93 17.85 -5.82
C LEU A 308 -10.85 17.41 -4.85
N GLY A 309 -11.19 16.80 -3.71
CA GLY A 309 -10.23 16.26 -2.75
C GLY A 309 -9.35 15.18 -3.35
N THR A 310 -9.92 14.28 -4.16
CA THR A 310 -9.16 13.26 -4.88
C THR A 310 -8.16 13.86 -5.87
N LEU A 311 -8.61 14.84 -6.67
CA LEU A 311 -7.75 15.55 -7.64
C LEU A 311 -6.67 16.38 -6.93
N LEU A 312 -7.01 17.05 -5.83
CA LEU A 312 -6.05 17.81 -5.03
C LEU A 312 -5.02 16.88 -4.37
N THR A 313 -5.42 15.69 -3.90
CA THR A 313 -4.49 14.68 -3.38
C THR A 313 -3.52 14.22 -4.47
N LEU A 314 -4.02 13.94 -5.67
CA LEU A 314 -3.16 13.58 -6.80
C LEU A 314 -2.16 14.69 -7.14
N PHE A 315 -2.62 15.92 -7.21
CA PHE A 315 -1.75 17.10 -7.43
C PHE A 315 -0.71 17.26 -6.32
N ALA A 316 -1.13 17.13 -5.06
CA ALA A 316 -0.24 17.22 -3.89
C ALA A 316 0.90 16.20 -3.93
N ILE A 317 0.61 14.96 -4.36
CA ILE A 317 1.61 13.90 -4.49
C ILE A 317 2.59 14.21 -5.62
N ILE A 318 2.10 14.72 -6.75
CA ILE A 318 2.97 15.18 -7.85
C ILE A 318 3.92 16.26 -7.32
N VAL A 319 3.41 17.26 -6.62
CA VAL A 319 4.23 18.34 -6.01
C VAL A 319 5.26 17.76 -5.03
N ALA A 320 4.87 16.82 -4.17
CA ALA A 320 5.76 16.20 -3.19
C ALA A 320 6.94 15.42 -3.82
N THR A 321 6.80 15.01 -5.07
CA THR A 321 7.81 14.22 -5.78
C THR A 321 8.67 15.01 -6.73
N LEU A 322 8.35 16.29 -6.97
CA LEU A 322 9.19 17.16 -7.79
C LEU A 322 10.60 17.31 -7.16
N PRO A 323 11.66 17.34 -8.01
CA PRO A 323 13.00 17.57 -7.52
C PRO A 323 13.11 18.99 -6.94
N TRP A 324 13.75 19.11 -5.77
CA TRP A 324 14.05 20.44 -5.19
C TRP A 324 14.98 21.22 -6.11
N PRO A 325 14.70 22.51 -6.42
CA PRO A 325 15.57 23.34 -7.25
C PRO A 325 16.98 23.39 -6.65
N LYS A 326 17.96 22.88 -7.38
CA LYS A 326 19.38 22.96 -7.01
C LYS A 326 19.87 24.38 -7.29
N GLY A 327 19.60 25.37 -6.43
CA GLY A 327 20.01 26.74 -6.74
C GLY A 327 19.96 27.75 -5.61
N ALA A 328 19.23 27.48 -4.54
CA ALA A 328 18.97 28.53 -3.56
C ALA A 328 20.00 28.67 -2.41
N LEU A 329 20.97 27.79 -2.24
CA LEU A 329 21.89 27.79 -1.08
C LEU A 329 23.39 27.58 -1.40
N SER A 330 23.82 27.59 -2.67
CA SER A 330 25.25 27.38 -2.98
C SER A 330 26.08 28.67 -3.22
N SER A 331 25.50 29.87 -3.03
CA SER A 331 26.17 31.13 -3.26
C SER A 331 26.84 31.78 -2.03
N ARG A 332 26.97 31.06 -0.90
CA ARG A 332 27.76 31.56 0.23
C ARG A 332 28.98 30.64 0.51
N ARG A 333 29.93 30.57 -0.42
CA ARG A 333 31.33 30.31 -0.05
C ARG A 333 31.93 31.67 0.37
N PRO A 334 32.38 31.84 1.60
CA PRO A 334 33.16 33.01 1.93
C PRO A 334 34.48 32.94 1.13
N ALA A 335 34.81 34.03 0.43
CA ALA A 335 36.09 34.20 -0.20
C ALA A 335 37.19 34.00 0.87
N LYS A 336 38.08 33.04 0.65
CA LYS A 336 39.35 32.95 1.39
C LYS A 336 40.12 34.21 1.06
N SER A 337 40.22 35.12 2.04
CA SER A 337 41.23 36.18 2.03
C SER A 337 42.62 35.55 2.07
N LEU A 338 43.47 35.92 1.14
CA LEU A 338 44.91 35.73 1.09
C LEU A 338 45.60 36.40 2.27
#